data_647bbd2259535eb2a8f1b0503b3af9d4
#
_entry.id   647bbd2259535eb2a8f1b0503b3af9d4
#
_cell.length_a   1.000
_cell.length_b   1.000
_cell.length_c   1.000
_cell.angle_alpha   90.00
_cell.angle_beta   90.00
_cell.angle_gamma   90.00
#
_symmetry.space_group_name_H-M   'P 1'
#
loop_
_entity.id
_entity.type
_entity.pdbx_description
1 polymer ?
#
loop_
_entity_poly.entity_id
_entity_poly.type
_entity_poly.pdbx_seq_one_letter_code
_entity_poly.pdbx_strand_id
1 'polypeptide(L)'
;MENADFKLAEMNDIYRTGIIGQFNLTFELAWKALQEIMKMHSVEGASTGSPREILQLGYKIGFINDSEVWLLMLKKRNTSVHIYNEAEIDEMIMLIHDSFIPAFTVLRDTLVKKLDEAESDWM
;
A
#
# COMPACT_ATOMS: atom_id res chain seq x y z
N MET A 1 -23.78 32.13 5.10
CA MET A 1 -23.72 31.19 3.98
C MET A 1 -22.29 30.95 3.49
N GLU A 2 -21.53 31.98 3.23
CA GLU A 2 -20.15 31.84 2.77
C GLU A 2 -19.28 31.06 3.75
N ASN A 3 -19.46 31.28 5.06
CA ASN A 3 -18.68 30.58 6.07
C ASN A 3 -18.99 29.09 6.15
N ALA A 4 -20.23 28.69 5.89
CA ALA A 4 -20.63 27.27 5.90
C ALA A 4 -20.05 26.53 4.68
N ASP A 5 -20.09 27.17 3.51
CA ASP A 5 -19.56 26.58 2.28
C ASP A 5 -18.03 26.46 2.36
N PHE A 6 -17.36 27.46 2.91
CA PHE A 6 -15.92 27.43 3.13
C PHE A 6 -15.51 26.32 4.08
N LYS A 7 -16.23 26.17 5.22
CA LYS A 7 -15.95 25.10 6.17
C LYS A 7 -16.17 23.71 5.58
N LEU A 8 -17.21 23.56 4.76
CA LEU A 8 -17.49 22.28 4.13
C LEU A 8 -16.38 21.90 3.13
N ALA A 9 -15.94 22.86 2.31
CA ALA A 9 -14.84 22.66 1.38
C ALA A 9 -13.54 22.30 2.12
N GLU A 10 -13.24 23.01 3.20
CA GLU A 10 -12.06 22.72 4.03
C GLU A 10 -12.11 21.34 4.66
N MET A 11 -13.27 20.91 5.16
CA MET A 11 -13.47 19.57 5.71
C MET A 11 -13.27 18.49 4.66
N ASN A 12 -13.77 18.71 3.43
CA ASN A 12 -13.57 17.78 2.32
C ASN A 12 -12.09 17.65 1.97
N ASP A 13 -11.35 18.75 1.94
CA ASP A 13 -9.91 18.74 1.66
C ASP A 13 -9.13 18.00 2.74
N ILE A 14 -9.48 18.20 4.01
CA ILE A 14 -8.88 17.47 5.13
C ILE A 14 -9.16 15.98 5.01
N TYR A 15 -10.40 15.61 4.71
CA TYR A 15 -10.79 14.22 4.56
C TYR A 15 -10.04 13.53 3.42
N ARG A 16 -9.95 14.19 2.26
CA ARG A 16 -9.27 13.67 1.08
C ARG A 16 -7.76 13.54 1.31
N THR A 17 -7.16 14.53 1.94
CA THR A 17 -5.75 14.49 2.33
C THR A 17 -5.50 13.37 3.33
N GLY A 18 -6.41 13.15 4.26
CA GLY A 18 -6.33 12.06 5.23
C GLY A 18 -6.36 10.68 4.58
N ILE A 19 -7.19 10.51 3.54
CA ILE A 19 -7.24 9.24 2.79
C ILE A 19 -5.89 8.95 2.13
N ILE A 20 -5.27 9.94 1.51
CA ILE A 20 -3.96 9.80 0.87
C ILE A 20 -2.88 9.49 1.90
N GLY A 21 -2.90 10.19 3.04
CA GLY A 21 -1.96 9.91 4.14
C GLY A 21 -2.12 8.49 4.68
N GLN A 22 -3.35 8.03 4.82
CA GLN A 22 -3.63 6.67 5.27
C GLN A 22 -3.13 5.63 4.25
N PHE A 23 -3.31 5.91 2.96
CA PHE A 23 -2.75 5.05 1.91
C PHE A 23 -1.23 4.97 2.02
N ASN A 24 -0.55 6.11 2.16
CA ASN A 24 0.91 6.14 2.26
C ASN A 24 1.41 5.32 3.44
N LEU A 25 0.77 5.45 4.60
CA LEU A 25 1.10 4.68 5.79
C LEU A 25 0.84 3.19 5.57
N THR A 26 -0.31 2.85 5.02
CA THR A 26 -0.69 1.45 4.76
C THR A 26 0.29 0.80 3.79
N PHE A 27 0.67 1.49 2.73
CA PHE A 27 1.64 0.99 1.77
C PHE A 27 3.00 0.72 2.45
N GLU A 28 3.47 1.66 3.27
CA GLU A 28 4.74 1.52 3.97
C GLU A 28 4.74 0.29 4.89
N LEU A 29 3.67 0.10 5.64
CA LEU A 29 3.52 -1.05 6.53
C LEU A 29 3.38 -2.35 5.73
N ALA A 30 2.68 -2.31 4.60
CA ALA A 30 2.42 -3.50 3.79
C ALA A 30 3.70 -4.09 3.20
N TRP A 31 4.55 -3.27 2.56
CA TRP A 31 5.76 -3.82 1.96
C TRP A 31 6.77 -4.28 3.02
N LYS A 32 6.78 -3.60 4.18
CA LYS A 32 7.63 -4.02 5.31
C LYS A 32 7.16 -5.33 5.91
N ALA A 33 5.84 -5.52 6.05
CA ALA A 33 5.28 -6.78 6.50
C ALA A 33 5.60 -7.92 5.52
N LEU A 34 5.48 -7.65 4.22
CA LEU A 34 5.87 -8.60 3.18
C LEU A 34 7.33 -9.00 3.35
N GLN A 35 8.22 -8.04 3.52
CA GLN A 35 9.64 -8.30 3.74
C GLN A 35 9.87 -9.19 4.96
N GLU A 36 9.26 -8.87 6.10
CA GLU A 36 9.44 -9.64 7.32
C GLU A 36 8.96 -11.07 7.18
N ILE A 37 7.82 -11.29 6.53
CA ILE A 37 7.30 -12.65 6.36
C ILE A 37 8.14 -13.44 5.35
N MET A 38 8.66 -12.80 4.31
CA MET A 38 9.60 -13.44 3.40
C MET A 38 10.89 -13.85 4.14
N LYS A 39 11.37 -13.02 5.05
CA LYS A 39 12.53 -13.37 5.90
C LYS A 39 12.23 -14.58 6.77
N MET A 40 11.03 -14.66 7.35
CA MET A 40 10.61 -15.82 8.15
C MET A 40 10.57 -17.11 7.34
N HIS A 41 10.29 -17.01 6.04
CA HIS A 41 10.33 -18.15 5.12
C HIS A 41 11.71 -18.38 4.50
N SER A 42 12.73 -17.69 4.99
CA SER A 42 14.12 -17.82 4.52
C SER A 42 14.27 -17.52 3.01
N VAL A 43 13.50 -16.58 2.51
CA VAL A 43 13.57 -16.19 1.09
C VAL A 43 14.88 -15.42 0.85
N GLU A 44 15.68 -15.93 -0.08
CA GLU A 44 16.94 -15.29 -0.44
C GLU A 44 16.70 -13.90 -1.02
N GLY A 45 17.43 -12.90 -0.54
CA GLY A 45 17.31 -11.52 -0.97
C GLY A 45 16.29 -10.69 -0.17
N ALA A 46 15.53 -11.32 0.74
CA ALA A 46 14.48 -10.62 1.50
C ALA A 46 15.04 -9.69 2.58
N SER A 47 16.25 -9.96 3.10
CA SER A 47 16.80 -9.22 4.22
C SER A 47 17.29 -7.81 3.86
N THR A 48 17.49 -7.52 2.57
CA THR A 48 17.93 -6.23 2.07
C THR A 48 17.16 -5.86 0.81
N GLY A 49 17.10 -4.59 0.51
CA GLY A 49 16.49 -4.15 -0.73
C GLY A 49 15.56 -2.96 -0.55
N SER A 50 15.34 -2.26 -1.65
CA SER A 50 14.39 -1.16 -1.73
C SER A 50 12.95 -1.71 -1.74
N PRO A 51 11.93 -0.86 -1.50
CA PRO A 51 10.54 -1.28 -1.65
C PRO A 51 10.27 -1.94 -3.01
N ARG A 52 10.81 -1.38 -4.10
CA ARG A 52 10.65 -1.95 -5.44
C ARG A 52 11.21 -3.37 -5.51
N GLU A 53 12.40 -3.58 -4.99
CA GLU A 53 13.06 -4.90 -5.02
C GLU A 53 12.28 -5.92 -4.21
N ILE A 54 11.78 -5.52 -3.04
CA ILE A 54 10.97 -6.40 -2.18
C ILE A 54 9.65 -6.75 -2.86
N LEU A 55 8.99 -5.80 -3.50
CA LEU A 55 7.76 -6.06 -4.24
C LEU A 55 7.99 -6.99 -5.42
N GLN A 56 9.06 -6.79 -6.16
CA GLN A 56 9.43 -7.67 -7.29
C GLN A 56 9.76 -9.09 -6.81
N LEU A 57 10.47 -9.20 -5.69
CA LEU A 57 10.76 -10.49 -5.09
C LEU A 57 9.47 -11.20 -4.63
N GLY A 58 8.57 -10.47 -3.98
CA GLY A 58 7.27 -11.01 -3.56
C GLY A 58 6.45 -11.53 -4.72
N TYR A 59 6.47 -10.83 -5.84
CA TYR A 59 5.82 -11.29 -7.06
C TYR A 59 6.48 -12.55 -7.61
N LYS A 60 7.81 -12.57 -7.66
CA LYS A 60 8.59 -13.70 -8.18
C LYS A 60 8.29 -15.01 -7.42
N ILE A 61 8.15 -14.92 -6.11
CA ILE A 61 7.90 -16.11 -5.27
C ILE A 61 6.42 -16.42 -5.05
N GLY A 62 5.53 -15.61 -5.61
CA GLY A 62 4.10 -15.85 -5.57
C GLY A 62 3.35 -15.30 -4.36
N PHE A 63 3.99 -14.46 -3.54
CA PHE A 63 3.31 -13.79 -2.42
C PHE A 63 2.47 -12.60 -2.88
N ILE A 64 2.80 -12.04 -4.04
CA ILE A 64 2.04 -11.00 -4.71
C ILE A 64 1.63 -11.56 -6.08
N ASN A 65 0.36 -11.42 -6.44
CA ASN A 65 -0.15 -11.92 -7.71
C ASN A 65 -0.32 -10.83 -8.80
N ASP A 66 -0.20 -9.57 -8.44
CA ASP A 66 -0.34 -8.45 -9.38
C ASP A 66 0.74 -7.41 -9.10
N SER A 67 1.88 -7.54 -9.78
CA SER A 67 2.99 -6.62 -9.60
C SER A 67 2.70 -5.22 -10.14
N GLU A 68 1.84 -5.09 -11.16
CA GLU A 68 1.53 -3.80 -11.77
C GLU A 68 0.84 -2.87 -10.77
N VAL A 69 -0.14 -3.37 -10.03
CA VAL A 69 -0.84 -2.60 -8.99
C VAL A 69 0.15 -2.14 -7.92
N TRP A 70 1.01 -3.02 -7.44
CA TRP A 70 1.97 -2.71 -6.38
C TRP A 70 3.03 -1.70 -6.84
N LEU A 71 3.51 -1.82 -8.06
CA LEU A 71 4.45 -0.85 -8.62
C LEU A 71 3.77 0.50 -8.88
N LEU A 72 2.48 0.49 -9.26
CA LEU A 72 1.70 1.72 -9.36
C LEU A 72 1.52 2.39 -7.99
N MET A 73 1.25 1.61 -6.94
CA MET A 73 1.21 2.15 -5.57
C MET A 73 2.51 2.82 -5.19
N LEU A 74 3.64 2.18 -5.48
CA LEU A 74 4.96 2.75 -5.18
C LEU A 74 5.15 4.08 -5.92
N LYS A 75 4.80 4.12 -7.19
CA LYS A 75 4.89 5.35 -7.98
C LYS A 75 4.02 6.46 -7.40
N LYS A 76 2.77 6.15 -7.06
CA LYS A 76 1.83 7.12 -6.49
C LYS A 76 2.27 7.60 -5.11
N ARG A 77 2.80 6.69 -4.28
CA ARG A 77 3.35 7.06 -2.96
C ARG A 77 4.51 8.03 -3.13
N ASN A 78 5.42 7.78 -4.06
CA ASN A 78 6.59 8.63 -4.29
C ASN A 78 6.22 10.00 -4.85
N THR A 79 5.10 10.13 -5.55
CA THR A 79 4.64 11.38 -6.13
C THR A 79 3.55 12.08 -5.33
N SER A 80 3.01 11.45 -4.29
CA SER A 80 1.87 11.99 -3.54
C SER A 80 2.16 13.31 -2.84
N VAL A 81 3.43 13.56 -2.48
CA VAL A 81 3.86 14.84 -1.89
C VAL A 81 3.79 16.00 -2.89
N HIS A 82 3.62 15.70 -4.17
CA HIS A 82 3.56 16.67 -5.27
C HIS A 82 2.19 16.75 -5.91
N ILE A 83 1.14 16.26 -5.24
CA ILE A 83 -0.23 16.35 -5.73
C ILE A 83 -0.78 17.73 -5.31
N TYR A 84 -1.11 18.56 -6.29
CA TYR A 84 -1.46 19.95 -6.05
C TYR A 84 -2.86 20.34 -6.50
N ASN A 85 -3.51 19.55 -7.39
CA ASN A 85 -4.81 19.94 -7.91
C ASN A 85 -5.87 18.88 -7.59
N GLU A 86 -7.14 19.33 -7.62
CA GLU A 86 -8.27 18.49 -7.26
C GLU A 86 -8.43 17.26 -8.17
N ALA A 87 -8.13 17.42 -9.45
CA ALA A 87 -8.24 16.30 -10.40
C ALA A 87 -7.27 15.17 -10.07
N GLU A 88 -6.03 15.51 -9.69
CA GLU A 88 -5.03 14.52 -9.28
C GLU A 88 -5.42 13.83 -7.98
N ILE A 89 -5.96 14.61 -7.02
CA ILE A 89 -6.42 14.07 -5.75
C ILE A 89 -7.60 13.12 -5.98
N ASP A 90 -8.57 13.50 -6.81
CA ASP A 90 -9.72 12.66 -7.14
C ASP A 90 -9.30 11.36 -7.80
N GLU A 91 -8.38 11.43 -8.76
CA GLU A 91 -7.84 10.25 -9.42
C GLU A 91 -7.16 9.32 -8.40
N MET A 92 -6.37 9.89 -7.50
CA MET A 92 -5.69 9.12 -6.46
C MET A 92 -6.69 8.41 -5.55
N ILE A 93 -7.75 9.11 -5.12
CA ILE A 93 -8.78 8.52 -4.26
C ILE A 93 -9.50 7.39 -4.98
N MET A 94 -9.81 7.55 -6.27
CA MET A 94 -10.42 6.49 -7.06
C MET A 94 -9.51 5.26 -7.17
N LEU A 95 -8.22 5.47 -7.41
CA LEU A 95 -7.25 4.36 -7.44
C LEU A 95 -7.17 3.65 -6.10
N ILE A 96 -7.16 4.40 -5.00
CA ILE A 96 -7.13 3.81 -3.65
C ILE A 96 -8.35 2.92 -3.45
N HIS A 97 -9.53 3.44 -3.75
CA HIS A 97 -10.78 2.71 -3.56
C HIS A 97 -10.89 1.49 -4.49
N ASP A 98 -10.64 1.69 -5.79
CA ASP A 98 -10.94 0.69 -6.82
C ASP A 98 -9.84 -0.38 -6.97
N SER A 99 -8.59 -0.02 -6.70
CA SER A 99 -7.46 -0.90 -7.00
C SER A 99 -6.57 -1.19 -5.80
N PHE A 100 -6.28 -0.19 -4.96
CA PHE A 100 -5.28 -0.33 -3.91
C PHE A 100 -5.83 -1.05 -2.68
N ILE A 101 -7.02 -0.69 -2.22
CA ILE A 101 -7.65 -1.37 -1.07
C ILE A 101 -7.87 -2.86 -1.37
N PRO A 102 -8.41 -3.25 -2.55
CA PRO A 102 -8.48 -4.68 -2.87
C PRO A 102 -7.13 -5.38 -2.87
N ALA A 103 -6.07 -4.73 -3.37
CA ALA A 103 -4.73 -5.32 -3.38
C ALA A 103 -4.18 -5.49 -1.95
N PHE A 104 -4.39 -4.51 -1.07
CA PHE A 104 -4.02 -4.63 0.34
C PHE A 104 -4.75 -5.80 1.02
N THR A 105 -6.02 -5.97 0.71
CA THR A 105 -6.84 -7.06 1.28
C THR A 105 -6.30 -8.42 0.85
N VAL A 106 -5.99 -8.59 -0.42
CA VAL A 106 -5.42 -9.84 -0.94
C VAL A 106 -4.06 -10.11 -0.30
N LEU A 107 -3.20 -9.10 -0.20
CA LEU A 107 -1.90 -9.27 0.45
C LEU A 107 -2.06 -9.64 1.92
N ARG A 108 -2.94 -8.95 2.65
CA ARG A 108 -3.21 -9.28 4.05
C ARG A 108 -3.55 -10.76 4.21
N ASP A 109 -4.47 -11.26 3.40
CA ASP A 109 -4.90 -12.67 3.48
C ASP A 109 -3.74 -13.62 3.18
N THR A 110 -2.93 -13.30 2.17
CA THR A 110 -1.74 -14.07 1.84
C THR A 110 -0.73 -14.09 2.99
N LEU A 111 -0.45 -12.91 3.56
CA LEU A 111 0.54 -12.79 4.63
C LEU A 111 0.09 -13.50 5.91
N VAL A 112 -1.20 -13.42 6.25
CA VAL A 112 -1.74 -14.16 7.40
C VAL A 112 -1.53 -15.66 7.21
N LYS A 113 -1.83 -16.17 6.03
CA LYS A 113 -1.62 -17.59 5.71
C LYS A 113 -0.14 -17.96 5.79
N LYS A 114 0.73 -17.13 5.23
CA LYS A 114 2.18 -17.40 5.24
C LYS A 114 2.76 -17.29 6.65
N LEU A 115 2.23 -16.40 7.47
CA LEU A 115 2.64 -16.30 8.86
C LEU A 115 2.26 -17.57 9.64
N ASP A 116 1.05 -18.07 9.46
CA ASP A 116 0.60 -19.31 10.09
C ASP A 116 1.47 -20.51 9.66
N GLU A 117 1.83 -20.58 8.38
CA GLU A 117 2.73 -21.62 7.87
C GLU A 117 4.11 -21.55 8.55
N ALA A 118 4.67 -20.34 8.69
CA ALA A 118 5.97 -20.16 9.34
C ALA A 118 5.92 -20.52 10.82
N GLU A 119 4.86 -20.18 11.52
CA GLU A 119 4.68 -20.53 12.94
C GLU A 119 4.52 -22.05 13.12
N SER A 120 3.81 -22.71 12.21
CA SER A 120 3.63 -24.16 12.24
C SER A 120 4.94 -24.91 12.10
N ASP A 121 5.88 -24.39 11.33
CA ASP A 121 7.19 -25.01 11.14
C ASP A 121 8.04 -25.02 12.42
N TRP A 122 7.68 -24.19 13.41
CA TRP A 122 8.37 -24.10 14.70
C TRP A 122 7.83 -25.13 15.73
N MET A 123 6.68 -25.70 15.45
CA MET A 123 6.05 -26.67 16.33
C MET A 123 6.25 -28.10 15.84
#